data_9013beb850e9c12516be02fdb003685f
#
_entry.id   9013beb850e9c12516be02fdb003685f
#
_cell.length_a   1.000
_cell.length_b   1.000
_cell.length_c   1.000
_cell.angle_alpha   90.00
_cell.angle_beta   90.00
_cell.angle_gamma   90.00
#
_symmetry.space_group_name_H-M   'P 1'
#
loop_
_entity.id
_entity.type
_entity.pdbx_description
1 polymer ?
#
loop_
_entity_poly.entity_id
_entity_poly.type
_entity_poly.pdbx_seq_one_letter_code
_entity_poly.pdbx_strand_id
1 'polypeptide(L)'
;MRIEYSAQAASDLENIKDYYWDKAGPEIAIDLLERITVTLERLIQRNPKAGRSRDDLGPNVRMFPVLPYLIFYRIARGRVYVVRILHGYRDIRPPLSSLLVAV
;
A
#
# COMPACT_ATOMS: atom_id res chain seq x y z
N MET A 1 -6.09 -13.46 -7.84
CA MET A 1 -6.76 -13.11 -6.58
C MET A 1 -7.45 -11.76 -6.68
N ARG A 2 -8.48 -11.57 -5.89
CA ARG A 2 -9.18 -10.29 -5.83
C ARG A 2 -8.43 -9.33 -4.92
N ILE A 3 -8.34 -8.05 -5.31
CA ILE A 3 -7.75 -6.99 -4.50
C ILE A 3 -8.85 -6.13 -3.92
N GLU A 4 -8.78 -5.90 -2.62
CA GLU A 4 -9.66 -4.97 -1.91
C GLU A 4 -8.82 -3.96 -1.13
N TYR A 5 -9.32 -2.75 -1.00
CA TYR A 5 -8.63 -1.66 -0.29
C TYR A 5 -9.38 -1.36 0.99
N SER A 6 -8.64 -1.22 2.09
CA SER A 6 -9.22 -0.64 3.29
C SER A 6 -9.62 0.82 3.05
N ALA A 7 -10.51 1.35 3.86
CA ALA A 7 -10.89 2.77 3.79
C ALA A 7 -9.66 3.66 3.95
N GLN A 8 -8.74 3.28 4.82
CA GLN A 8 -7.51 4.03 5.05
C GLN A 8 -6.54 3.94 3.88
N ALA A 9 -6.42 2.77 3.23
CA ALA A 9 -5.60 2.64 2.03
C ALA A 9 -6.15 3.49 0.89
N ALA A 10 -7.48 3.51 0.71
CA ALA A 10 -8.11 4.38 -0.28
C ALA A 10 -7.85 5.84 0.03
N SER A 11 -7.93 6.24 1.29
CA SER A 11 -7.58 7.60 1.73
C SER A 11 -6.10 7.90 1.50
N ASP A 12 -5.22 6.93 1.75
CA ASP A 12 -3.79 7.10 1.49
C ASP A 12 -3.55 7.43 0.00
N LEU A 13 -4.21 6.71 -0.91
CA LEU A 13 -4.07 6.97 -2.34
C LEU A 13 -4.55 8.37 -2.73
N GLU A 14 -5.68 8.82 -2.18
CA GLU A 14 -6.18 10.17 -2.41
C GLU A 14 -5.20 11.23 -1.92
N ASN A 15 -4.66 11.04 -0.73
CA ASN A 15 -3.70 11.98 -0.14
C ASN A 15 -2.39 12.02 -0.95
N ILE A 16 -1.93 10.88 -1.45
CA ILE A 16 -0.76 10.81 -2.32
C ILE A 16 -1.02 11.60 -3.60
N LYS A 17 -2.18 11.37 -4.21
CA LYS A 17 -2.58 12.09 -5.43
C LYS A 17 -2.58 13.58 -5.21
N ASP A 18 -3.27 14.05 -4.18
CA ASP A 18 -3.41 15.48 -3.90
C ASP A 18 -2.07 16.13 -3.62
N TYR A 19 -1.21 15.49 -2.85
CA TYR A 19 0.12 16.00 -2.53
C TYR A 19 0.96 16.22 -3.78
N TYR A 20 1.06 15.21 -4.63
CA TYR A 20 1.90 15.30 -5.83
C TYR A 20 1.28 16.15 -6.92
N TRP A 21 -0.05 16.20 -6.98
CA TRP A 21 -0.74 17.11 -7.90
C TRP A 21 -0.35 18.55 -7.63
N ASP A 22 -0.35 18.94 -6.36
CA ASP A 22 0.00 20.30 -5.96
C ASP A 22 1.50 20.59 -6.06
N LYS A 23 2.34 19.61 -5.71
CA LYS A 23 3.78 19.82 -5.58
C LYS A 23 4.55 19.56 -6.87
N ALA A 24 4.09 18.67 -7.71
CA ALA A 24 4.84 18.22 -8.89
C ALA A 24 4.01 18.21 -10.17
N GLY A 25 2.72 18.48 -10.09
CA GLY A 25 1.81 18.51 -11.23
C GLY A 25 1.09 17.20 -11.48
N PRO A 26 0.02 17.26 -12.30
CA PRO A 26 -0.86 16.11 -12.53
C PRO A 26 -0.16 14.91 -13.16
N GLU A 27 0.76 15.14 -14.08
CA GLU A 27 1.43 14.04 -14.78
C GLU A 27 2.25 13.16 -13.83
N ILE A 28 2.98 13.78 -12.93
CA ILE A 28 3.79 13.04 -11.95
C ILE A 28 2.90 12.34 -10.93
N ALA A 29 1.82 13.00 -10.49
CA ALA A 29 0.86 12.40 -9.59
C ALA A 29 0.22 11.15 -10.19
N ILE A 30 -0.24 11.24 -11.43
CA ILE A 30 -0.85 10.11 -12.14
C ILE A 30 0.16 8.98 -12.34
N ASP A 31 1.38 9.31 -12.74
CA ASP A 31 2.43 8.32 -12.96
C ASP A 31 2.74 7.53 -11.68
N LEU A 32 2.85 8.22 -10.55
CA LEU A 32 3.09 7.56 -9.27
C LEU A 32 1.94 6.64 -8.87
N LEU A 33 0.70 7.10 -9.03
CA LEU A 33 -0.47 6.28 -8.72
C LEU A 33 -0.53 5.04 -9.63
N GLU A 34 -0.22 5.19 -10.90
CA GLU A 34 -0.16 4.05 -11.83
C GLU A 34 0.89 3.04 -11.40
N ARG A 35 2.07 3.49 -10.97
CA ARG A 35 3.10 2.59 -10.49
C ARG A 35 2.63 1.76 -9.30
N ILE A 36 1.89 2.37 -8.39
CA ILE A 36 1.34 1.68 -7.23
C ILE A 36 0.25 0.68 -7.66
N THR A 37 -0.71 1.12 -8.46
CA THR A 37 -1.83 0.27 -8.87
C THR A 37 -1.39 -0.85 -9.80
N VAL A 38 -0.47 -0.59 -10.71
CA VAL A 38 0.10 -1.62 -11.59
C VAL A 38 0.85 -2.68 -10.79
N THR A 39 1.62 -2.26 -9.77
CA THR A 39 2.29 -3.21 -8.88
C THR A 39 1.28 -4.11 -8.18
N LEU A 40 0.19 -3.55 -7.67
CA LEU A 40 -0.85 -4.32 -7.03
C LEU A 40 -1.53 -5.30 -8.01
N GLU A 41 -1.94 -4.82 -9.17
CA GLU A 41 -2.71 -5.60 -10.12
C GLU A 41 -1.87 -6.64 -10.87
N ARG A 42 -0.65 -6.30 -11.26
CA ARG A 42 0.15 -7.18 -12.09
C ARG A 42 1.11 -8.06 -11.32
N LEU A 43 1.60 -7.59 -10.18
CA LEU A 43 2.57 -8.35 -9.40
C LEU A 43 1.92 -9.02 -8.19
N ILE A 44 1.34 -8.23 -7.31
CA ILE A 44 0.82 -8.74 -6.04
C ILE A 44 -0.42 -9.61 -6.24
N GLN A 45 -1.33 -9.21 -7.13
CA GLN A 45 -2.51 -9.99 -7.42
C GLN A 45 -2.18 -11.38 -7.97
N ARG A 46 -1.17 -11.48 -8.82
CA ARG A 46 -0.74 -12.74 -9.43
C ARG A 46 0.19 -13.55 -8.54
N ASN A 47 0.96 -12.87 -7.72
CA ASN A 47 1.90 -13.48 -6.79
C ASN A 47 1.81 -12.79 -5.43
N PRO A 48 0.81 -13.17 -4.62
CA PRO A 48 0.58 -12.48 -3.34
C PRO A 48 1.75 -12.58 -2.36
N LYS A 49 2.62 -13.57 -2.55
CA LYS A 49 3.81 -13.72 -1.71
C LYS A 49 5.02 -12.93 -2.21
N ALA A 50 4.84 -12.08 -3.23
CA ALA A 50 5.93 -11.23 -3.73
C ALA A 50 6.41 -10.23 -2.66
N GLY A 51 5.52 -9.75 -1.80
CA GLY A 51 5.90 -8.88 -0.71
C GLY A 51 6.60 -9.63 0.41
N ARG A 52 7.45 -8.91 1.13
CA ARG A 52 8.16 -9.46 2.28
C ARG A 52 7.19 -9.73 3.43
N SER A 53 7.34 -10.89 4.08
CA SER A 53 6.53 -11.21 5.24
C SER A 53 6.78 -10.23 6.39
N ARG A 54 5.69 -9.78 7.01
CA ARG A 54 5.69 -8.90 8.18
C ARG A 54 4.68 -9.44 9.19
N ASP A 55 4.85 -10.71 9.59
CA ASP A 55 3.98 -11.35 10.57
C ASP A 55 4.06 -10.67 11.95
N ASP A 56 5.12 -9.92 12.19
CA ASP A 56 5.24 -9.07 13.39
C ASP A 56 4.15 -8.01 13.47
N LEU A 57 3.55 -7.63 12.35
CA LEU A 57 2.48 -6.62 12.29
C LEU A 57 1.09 -7.23 12.32
N GLY A 58 1.01 -8.53 12.14
CA GLY A 58 -0.24 -9.27 12.15
C GLY A 58 -0.19 -10.48 11.24
N PRO A 59 -1.15 -11.42 11.37
CA PRO A 59 -1.14 -12.64 10.56
C PRO A 59 -1.23 -12.33 9.07
N ASN A 60 -0.35 -12.95 8.30
CA ASN A 60 -0.31 -12.85 6.85
C ASN A 60 -0.09 -11.44 6.29
N VAL A 61 0.45 -10.54 7.09
CA VAL A 61 0.81 -9.19 6.63
C VAL A 61 2.09 -9.26 5.81
N ARG A 62 2.09 -8.56 4.68
CA ARG A 62 3.26 -8.44 3.81
C ARG A 62 3.45 -6.98 3.41
N MET A 63 4.67 -6.67 3.01
CA MET A 63 5.05 -5.33 2.58
C MET A 63 5.77 -5.40 1.24
N PHE A 64 5.40 -4.53 0.32
CA PHE A 64 6.07 -4.40 -0.97
C PHE A 64 6.41 -2.93 -1.24
N PRO A 65 7.68 -2.61 -1.56
CA PRO A 65 8.07 -1.23 -1.79
C PRO A 65 7.74 -0.77 -3.21
N VAL A 66 7.14 0.40 -3.31
CA VAL A 66 7.05 1.20 -4.54
C VAL A 66 7.55 2.58 -4.14
N LEU A 67 8.86 2.72 -4.09
CA LEU A 67 9.52 3.86 -3.48
C LEU A 67 9.02 5.20 -4.02
N PRO A 68 8.79 6.18 -3.16
CA PRO A 68 9.12 6.21 -1.72
C PRO A 68 8.07 5.59 -0.80
N TYR A 69 7.07 4.90 -1.34
CA TYR A 69 5.97 4.32 -0.59
C TYR A 69 6.17 2.84 -0.32
N LEU A 70 5.55 2.38 0.77
CA LEU A 70 5.51 0.99 1.16
C LEU A 70 4.05 0.54 1.17
N ILE A 71 3.76 -0.53 0.44
CA ILE A 71 2.42 -1.11 0.38
C ILE A 71 2.35 -2.22 1.43
N PHE A 72 1.44 -2.06 2.40
CA PHE A 72 1.16 -3.09 3.40
C PHE A 72 -0.15 -3.77 3.02
N TYR A 73 -0.12 -5.09 2.93
CA TYR A 73 -1.29 -5.86 2.55
C TYR A 73 -1.37 -7.17 3.34
N ARG A 74 -2.55 -7.76 3.37
CA ARG A 74 -2.79 -9.06 3.98
C ARG A 74 -3.38 -10.00 2.96
N ILE A 75 -3.03 -11.29 3.08
CA ILE A 75 -3.62 -12.36 2.29
C ILE A 75 -4.58 -13.10 3.20
N ALA A 76 -5.86 -13.09 2.86
CA ALA A 76 -6.87 -13.79 3.62
C ALA A 76 -8.04 -14.17 2.72
N ARG A 77 -8.54 -15.37 2.90
CA ARG A 77 -9.77 -15.87 2.22
C ARG A 77 -9.70 -15.73 0.70
N GLY A 78 -8.54 -16.02 0.10
CA GLY A 78 -8.35 -15.93 -1.34
C GLY A 78 -8.32 -14.50 -1.90
N ARG A 79 -8.11 -13.52 -1.04
CA ARG A 79 -8.07 -12.10 -1.41
C ARG A 79 -6.82 -11.42 -0.90
N VAL A 80 -6.45 -10.35 -1.56
CA VAL A 80 -5.41 -9.42 -1.12
C VAL A 80 -6.11 -8.18 -0.57
N TYR A 81 -5.89 -7.90 0.71
CA TYR A 81 -6.41 -6.70 1.35
C TYR A 81 -5.29 -5.70 1.51
N VAL A 82 -5.37 -4.59 0.78
CA VAL A 82 -4.41 -3.50 0.93
C VAL A 82 -4.78 -2.73 2.20
N VAL A 83 -3.90 -2.79 3.18
CA VAL A 83 -4.13 -2.24 4.52
C VAL A 83 -3.77 -0.77 4.58
N ARG A 84 -2.56 -0.43 4.16
CA ARG A 84 -2.05 0.94 4.13
C ARG A 84 -1.03 1.11 3.02
N ILE A 85 -0.91 2.35 2.55
CA ILE A 85 0.15 2.77 1.63
C ILE A 85 0.82 3.96 2.30
N LEU A 86 2.02 3.73 2.84
CA LEU A 86 2.70 4.67 3.71
C LEU A 86 4.02 5.13 3.11
N HIS A 87 4.35 6.39 3.30
CA HIS A 87 5.67 6.91 2.90
C HIS A 87 6.73 6.34 3.83
N GLY A 88 7.81 5.78 3.26
CA GLY A 88 8.82 5.05 4.00
C GLY A 88 9.56 5.86 5.07
N TYR A 89 9.58 7.17 4.96
CA TYR A 89 10.25 8.04 5.93
C TYR A 89 9.30 8.92 6.72
N ARG A 90 8.22 9.40 6.11
CA ARG A 90 7.32 10.36 6.78
C ARG A 90 6.28 9.69 7.66
N ASP A 91 5.77 8.55 7.20
CA ASP A 91 4.57 7.95 7.80
C ASP A 91 4.89 6.78 8.73
N ILE A 92 6.10 6.25 8.66
CA ILE A 92 6.49 5.09 9.46
C ILE A 92 6.95 5.56 10.82
N ARG A 93 6.16 5.27 11.84
CA ARG A 93 6.43 5.62 13.25
C ARG A 93 6.15 4.43 14.14
N PRO A 94 7.03 4.12 15.09
CA PRO A 94 6.74 3.08 16.09
C PRO A 94 5.61 3.50 17.04
N PRO A 95 4.75 2.59 17.48
CA PRO A 95 4.68 1.22 17.00
C PRO A 95 3.99 1.14 15.64
N LEU A 96 4.64 0.52 14.67
CA LEU A 96 4.10 0.41 13.32
C LEU A 96 2.77 -0.32 13.29
N SER A 97 2.59 -1.30 14.17
CA SER A 97 1.34 -2.07 14.24
C SER A 97 0.11 -1.19 14.46
N SER A 98 0.23 -0.07 15.16
CA SER A 98 -0.89 0.84 15.40
C SER A 98 -1.37 1.53 14.13
N LEU A 99 -0.51 1.65 13.12
CA LEU A 99 -0.87 2.24 11.83
C LEU A 99 -1.71 1.28 10.97
N LEU A 100 -1.76 0.00 11.33
CA LEU A 100 -2.42 -1.06 10.57
C LEU A 100 -3.66 -1.59 11.25
N VAL A 101 -4.15 -0.92 12.28
CA VAL A 101 -5.22 -1.43 13.17
C VAL A 101 -6.58 -1.54 12.49
N ALA A 102 -6.84 -0.83 11.43
CA ALA A 102 -8.19 -0.69 10.90
C ALA A 102 -8.59 -1.78 9.90
N VAL A 103 -7.99 -2.95 10.01
CA VAL A 103 -8.36 -4.05 9.07
C VAL A 103 -8.75 -5.34 9.83
#